data_bba6c1e8cf25d88753ad4c81f85bfb93
#
_entry.id   bba6c1e8cf25d88753ad4c81f85bfb93
#
_cell.length_a   1.000
_cell.length_b   1.000
_cell.length_c   1.000
_cell.angle_alpha   90.00
_cell.angle_beta   90.00
_cell.angle_gamma   90.00
#
_symmetry.space_group_name_H-M   'P 1'
#
loop_
_entity.id
_entity.type
_entity.pdbx_description
1 polymer ?
#
loop_
_entity_poly.entity_id
_entity_poly.type
_entity_poly.pdbx_seq_one_letter_code
_entity_poly.pdbx_strand_id
1 'polypeptide(L)'
;MSVKRSIISVFNKQNLNKLVPFLEQNDYIIYSTGGTLKEVLKYMKDKTKVVSISDYTESPEICNGRVKTLHPKIFGGLLGVRTKDSHLSDIHNIGGQFFDLVVVNLY
;
A
#
# COMPACT_ATOMS: atom_id res chain seq x y z
N MET A 1 7.23 -8.64 16.95
CA MET A 1 5.91 -8.13 16.52
C MET A 1 5.81 -8.21 15.02
N SER A 2 4.67 -8.63 14.52
CA SER A 2 4.48 -8.70 13.07
C SER A 2 4.34 -7.29 12.48
N VAL A 3 4.92 -7.11 11.31
CA VAL A 3 4.83 -5.88 10.56
C VAL A 3 3.44 -5.79 9.93
N LYS A 4 2.80 -4.65 10.06
CA LYS A 4 1.50 -4.36 9.43
C LYS A 4 1.73 -3.53 8.17
N ARG A 5 0.93 -3.77 7.16
CA ARG A 5 1.03 -3.09 5.86
C ARG A 5 -0.29 -2.47 5.48
N SER A 6 -0.24 -1.23 5.02
CA SER A 6 -1.42 -0.50 4.55
C SER A 6 -1.21 -0.06 3.10
N ILE A 7 -2.33 0.04 2.38
CA ILE A 7 -2.36 0.70 1.07
C ILE A 7 -3.15 1.98 1.23
N ILE A 8 -2.58 3.10 0.83
CA ILE A 8 -3.27 4.39 0.80
C ILE A 8 -3.21 4.93 -0.62
N SER A 9 -4.37 5.07 -1.24
CA SER A 9 -4.51 5.69 -2.55
C SER A 9 -5.82 6.49 -2.55
N VAL A 10 -5.71 7.80 -2.38
CA VAL A 10 -6.86 8.67 -2.19
C VAL A 10 -6.85 9.81 -3.19
N PHE A 11 -8.02 10.15 -3.72
CA PHE A 11 -8.20 11.34 -4.54
C PHE A 11 -8.17 12.58 -3.65
N ASN A 12 -9.02 12.62 -2.62
CA ASN A 12 -9.03 13.69 -1.62
C ASN A 12 -8.05 13.34 -0.51
N LYS A 13 -7.06 14.20 -0.31
CA LYS A 13 -5.96 13.95 0.65
C LYS A 13 -6.19 14.59 2.02
N GLN A 14 -7.42 15.03 2.26
CA GLN A 14 -7.82 15.62 3.54
C GLN A 14 -7.63 14.60 4.67
N ASN A 15 -7.13 15.06 5.80
CA ASN A 15 -6.90 14.27 7.01
C ASN A 15 -5.75 13.26 6.94
N LEU A 16 -4.98 13.20 5.86
CA LEU A 16 -3.77 12.37 5.82
C LEU A 16 -2.76 12.82 6.88
N ASN A 17 -2.74 14.12 7.21
CA ASN A 17 -1.88 14.66 8.25
C ASN A 17 -2.18 14.06 9.65
N LYS A 18 -3.37 13.50 9.84
CA LYS A 18 -3.76 12.82 11.08
C LYS A 18 -3.58 11.31 10.98
N LEU A 19 -3.99 10.74 9.85
CA LEU A 19 -3.94 9.28 9.63
C LEU A 19 -2.51 8.76 9.55
N VAL A 20 -1.64 9.44 8.79
CA VAL A 20 -0.29 8.94 8.53
C VAL A 20 0.55 8.84 9.81
N PRO A 21 0.61 9.87 10.66
CA PRO A 21 1.32 9.72 11.94
C PRO A 21 0.74 8.64 12.84
N PHE A 22 -0.58 8.45 12.83
CA PHE A 22 -1.22 7.39 13.60
C PHE A 22 -0.75 6.01 13.11
N LEU A 23 -0.71 5.79 11.81
CA LEU A 23 -0.25 4.52 11.24
C LEU A 23 1.23 4.30 11.54
N GLU A 24 2.04 5.34 11.47
CA GLU A 24 3.46 5.23 11.80
C GLU A 24 3.66 4.81 13.25
N GLN A 25 2.91 5.40 14.17
CA GLN A 25 2.98 5.06 15.60
C GLN A 25 2.52 3.63 15.88
N ASN A 26 1.72 3.05 15.00
CA ASN A 26 1.21 1.68 15.14
C ASN A 26 1.95 0.69 14.25
N ASP A 27 3.18 1.03 13.84
CA ASP A 27 4.12 0.16 13.13
C ASP A 27 3.64 -0.30 11.75
N TYR A 28 2.90 0.55 11.05
CA TYR A 28 2.50 0.28 9.68
C TYR A 28 3.58 0.72 8.69
N ILE A 29 3.82 -0.12 7.69
CA ILE A 29 4.47 0.28 6.46
C ILE A 29 3.37 0.76 5.52
N ILE A 30 3.55 1.89 4.86
CA ILE A 30 2.55 2.50 4.00
C ILE A 30 2.97 2.34 2.54
N TYR A 31 2.12 1.69 1.75
CA TYR A 31 2.26 1.54 0.31
C TYR A 31 1.34 2.56 -0.36
N SER A 32 1.87 3.40 -1.22
CA SER A 32 1.08 4.49 -1.79
C SER A 32 1.48 4.80 -3.24
N THR A 33 0.64 5.57 -3.93
CA THR A 33 0.79 5.90 -5.35
C THR A 33 0.81 7.41 -5.57
N GLY A 34 1.50 7.84 -6.62
CA GLY A 34 1.39 9.16 -7.24
C GLY A 34 1.37 10.34 -6.27
N GLY A 35 0.36 11.18 -6.39
CA GLY A 35 0.19 12.35 -5.52
C GLY A 35 -0.05 12.00 -4.06
N THR A 36 -0.70 10.86 -3.80
CA THR A 36 -0.89 10.38 -2.42
C THR A 36 0.46 10.06 -1.79
N LEU A 37 1.37 9.45 -2.54
CA LEU A 37 2.72 9.15 -2.04
C LEU A 37 3.43 10.41 -1.57
N LYS A 38 3.34 11.48 -2.33
CA LYS A 38 3.96 12.77 -1.96
C LYS A 38 3.41 13.30 -0.65
N GLU A 39 2.10 13.22 -0.45
CA GLU A 39 1.46 13.66 0.79
C GLU A 39 1.86 12.78 1.98
N VAL A 40 1.88 11.46 1.79
CA VAL A 40 2.28 10.52 2.83
C VAL A 40 3.70 10.82 3.29
N LEU A 41 4.62 11.06 2.35
CA LEU A 41 6.02 11.36 2.68
C LEU A 41 6.18 12.64 3.51
N LYS A 42 5.27 13.62 3.35
CA LYS A 42 5.31 14.84 4.16
C LYS A 42 5.09 14.58 5.64
N TYR A 43 4.28 13.58 5.97
CA TYR A 43 3.83 13.32 7.34
C TYR A 43 4.53 12.16 8.01
N MET A 44 5.38 11.43 7.29
CA MET A 44 6.17 10.32 7.85
C MET A 44 7.51 10.83 8.39
N LYS A 45 7.85 10.45 9.60
CA LYS A 45 9.18 10.73 10.18
C LYS A 45 10.21 9.76 9.60
N ASP A 46 9.87 8.47 9.56
CA ASP A 46 10.74 7.43 9.00
C ASP A 46 10.26 7.09 7.59
N LYS A 47 10.90 7.71 6.61
CA LYS A 47 10.52 7.53 5.21
C LYS A 47 10.91 6.16 4.65
N THR A 48 11.71 5.37 5.37
CA THR A 48 12.03 4.01 4.98
C THR A 48 10.83 3.08 5.13
N LYS A 49 9.79 3.52 5.85
CA LYS A 49 8.55 2.77 6.02
C LYS A 49 7.46 3.15 5.00
N VAL A 50 7.84 3.87 3.97
CA VAL A 50 6.94 4.24 2.86
C VAL A 50 7.44 3.56 1.60
N VAL A 51 6.54 2.86 0.91
CA VAL A 51 6.86 2.12 -0.31
C VAL A 51 6.03 2.67 -1.46
N SER A 52 6.70 2.99 -2.56
CA SER A 52 6.01 3.33 -3.81
C SER A 52 5.40 2.07 -4.42
N ILE A 53 4.10 2.08 -4.70
CA ILE A 53 3.43 0.92 -5.29
C ILE A 53 4.02 0.59 -6.67
N SER A 54 4.36 1.59 -7.48
CA SER A 54 4.97 1.31 -8.78
C SER A 54 6.33 0.63 -8.66
N ASP A 55 7.11 0.96 -7.64
CA ASP A 55 8.36 0.26 -7.37
C ASP A 55 8.11 -1.18 -6.88
N TYR A 56 7.13 -1.34 -6.01
CA TYR A 56 6.78 -2.65 -5.45
C TYR A 56 6.28 -3.62 -6.52
N THR A 57 5.43 -3.13 -7.42
CA THR A 57 4.87 -3.96 -8.51
C THR A 57 5.77 -4.03 -9.72
N GLU A 58 6.77 -3.14 -9.82
CA GLU A 58 7.62 -2.97 -11.00
C GLU A 58 6.79 -2.60 -12.24
N SER A 59 5.64 -1.97 -12.02
CA SER A 59 4.72 -1.52 -13.08
C SER A 59 4.42 -0.05 -12.89
N PRO A 60 4.71 0.80 -13.88
CA PRO A 60 4.42 2.23 -13.75
C PRO A 60 2.91 2.49 -13.81
N GLU A 61 2.49 3.65 -13.29
CA GLU A 61 1.15 4.15 -13.53
C GLU A 61 1.00 4.47 -15.01
N ILE A 62 -0.13 4.09 -15.58
CA ILE A 62 -0.45 4.38 -16.98
C ILE A 62 -1.82 5.05 -17.08
N CYS A 63 -2.14 5.54 -18.28
CA CYS A 63 -3.42 6.21 -18.54
C CYS A 63 -3.66 7.40 -17.59
N ASN A 64 -2.62 8.22 -17.40
CA ASN A 64 -2.64 9.38 -16.51
C ASN A 64 -3.03 9.00 -15.07
N GLY A 65 -2.52 7.87 -14.60
CA GLY A 65 -2.79 7.40 -13.24
C GLY A 65 -4.12 6.71 -13.04
N ARG A 66 -4.87 6.45 -14.11
CA ARG A 66 -6.11 5.68 -14.01
C ARG A 66 -5.85 4.21 -13.72
N VAL A 67 -4.67 3.71 -14.10
CA VAL A 67 -4.22 2.35 -13.83
C VAL A 67 -2.97 2.43 -12.98
N LYS A 68 -3.06 2.05 -11.72
CA LYS A 68 -1.96 2.16 -10.76
C LYS A 68 -1.82 0.99 -9.79
N THR A 69 -2.87 0.22 -9.57
CA THR A 69 -2.87 -0.86 -8.58
C THR A 69 -3.34 -2.20 -9.14
N LEU A 70 -3.64 -2.29 -10.44
CA LEU A 70 -4.09 -3.53 -11.08
C LEU A 70 -2.90 -4.46 -11.29
N HIS A 71 -2.52 -5.16 -10.24
CA HIS A 71 -1.35 -6.04 -10.25
C HIS A 71 -1.55 -7.19 -9.27
N PRO A 72 -1.09 -8.41 -9.58
CA PRO A 72 -1.22 -9.55 -8.68
C PRO A 72 -0.63 -9.32 -7.29
N LYS A 73 0.46 -8.57 -7.16
CA LYS A 73 1.05 -8.26 -5.85
C LYS A 73 0.10 -7.44 -4.97
N ILE A 74 -0.70 -6.55 -5.57
CA ILE A 74 -1.66 -5.75 -4.84
C ILE A 74 -2.90 -6.58 -4.52
N PHE A 75 -3.56 -7.13 -5.54
CA PHE A 75 -4.81 -7.86 -5.34
C PHE A 75 -4.60 -9.19 -4.64
N GLY A 76 -3.47 -9.85 -4.86
CA GLY A 76 -3.12 -11.05 -4.10
C GLY A 76 -2.98 -10.76 -2.61
N GLY A 77 -2.32 -9.64 -2.28
CA GLY A 77 -2.16 -9.22 -0.88
C GLY A 77 -3.46 -8.84 -0.21
N LEU A 78 -4.46 -8.39 -0.99
CA LEU A 78 -5.77 -8.01 -0.47
C LEU A 78 -6.73 -9.20 -0.40
N LEU A 79 -6.72 -10.07 -1.39
CA LEU A 79 -7.70 -11.14 -1.55
C LEU A 79 -7.22 -12.50 -1.08
N GLY A 80 -5.91 -12.68 -0.91
CA GLY A 80 -5.35 -13.95 -0.46
C GLY A 80 -5.83 -14.31 0.94
N VAL A 81 -6.15 -15.58 1.15
CA VAL A 81 -6.62 -16.08 2.44
C VAL A 81 -5.40 -16.59 3.22
N ARG A 82 -5.09 -15.95 4.33
CA ARG A 82 -3.85 -16.18 5.09
C ARG A 82 -3.77 -17.55 5.73
N THR A 83 -4.91 -18.24 5.86
CA THR A 83 -4.97 -19.59 6.44
C THR A 83 -4.87 -20.70 5.40
N LYS A 84 -4.78 -20.36 4.10
CA LYS A 84 -4.64 -21.33 3.02
C LYS A 84 -3.19 -21.41 2.55
N ASP A 85 -2.59 -22.59 2.68
CA ASP A 85 -1.19 -22.81 2.30
C ASP A 85 -0.93 -22.49 0.82
N SER A 86 -1.87 -22.84 -0.07
CA SER A 86 -1.73 -22.53 -1.49
C SER A 86 -1.68 -21.04 -1.75
N HIS A 87 -2.47 -20.22 -1.02
CA HIS A 87 -2.45 -18.78 -1.13
C HIS A 87 -1.14 -18.20 -0.60
N LEU A 88 -0.65 -18.72 0.54
CA LEU A 88 0.64 -18.30 1.09
C LEU A 88 1.77 -18.56 0.09
N SER A 89 1.78 -19.74 -0.54
CA SER A 89 2.77 -20.08 -1.56
C SER A 89 2.68 -19.17 -2.78
N ASP A 90 1.47 -18.90 -3.26
CA ASP A 90 1.27 -18.04 -4.43
C ASP A 90 1.81 -16.64 -4.18
N ILE A 91 1.50 -16.04 -3.03
CA ILE A 91 1.96 -14.70 -2.67
C ILE A 91 3.48 -14.70 -2.53
N HIS A 92 4.04 -15.69 -1.85
CA HIS A 92 5.50 -15.82 -1.67
C HIS A 92 6.21 -15.92 -3.03
N ASN A 93 5.67 -16.74 -3.94
CA ASN A 93 6.30 -17.01 -5.24
C ASN A 93 6.38 -15.78 -6.14
N ILE A 94 5.45 -14.83 -6.00
CA ILE A 94 5.49 -13.58 -6.76
C ILE A 94 6.23 -12.47 -6.01
N GLY A 95 6.81 -12.76 -4.84
CA GLY A 95 7.50 -11.76 -4.02
C GLY A 95 6.55 -10.77 -3.37
N GLY A 96 5.30 -11.17 -3.13
CA GLY A 96 4.28 -10.31 -2.56
C GLY A 96 4.18 -10.37 -1.05
N GLN A 97 3.35 -9.48 -0.50
CA GLN A 97 3.05 -9.38 0.91
C GLN A 97 1.54 -9.23 1.09
N PHE A 98 1.04 -9.60 2.27
CA PHE A 98 -0.36 -9.36 2.62
C PHE A 98 -0.53 -7.94 3.18
N PHE A 99 -1.71 -7.36 2.92
CA PHE A 99 -2.06 -6.04 3.43
C PHE A 99 -3.09 -6.16 4.54
N ASP A 100 -2.98 -5.27 5.53
CA ASP A 100 -3.83 -5.27 6.72
C ASP A 100 -4.86 -4.15 6.70
N LEU A 101 -4.62 -3.11 5.91
CA LEU A 101 -5.48 -1.93 5.87
C LEU A 101 -5.48 -1.34 4.46
N VAL A 102 -6.65 -0.91 4.02
CA VAL A 102 -6.82 -0.20 2.75
C VAL A 102 -7.52 1.12 3.03
N VAL A 103 -6.96 2.20 2.53
CA VAL A 103 -7.54 3.53 2.64
C VAL A 103 -7.71 4.11 1.24
N VAL A 104 -8.94 4.25 0.83
CA VAL A 104 -9.32 4.80 -0.47
C VAL A 104 -10.52 5.71 -0.30
N ASN A 105 -10.71 6.63 -1.24
CA ASN A 105 -11.95 7.39 -1.31
C ASN A 105 -12.40 7.49 -2.76
N LEU A 106 -13.64 7.86 -2.95
CA LEU A 106 -14.22 8.02 -4.29
C LEU A 106 -13.89 9.40 -4.86
N TYR A 107 -13.88 9.48 -6.16
CA TYR A 107 -13.74 10.74 -6.87
C TYR A 107 -14.92 11.66 -6.61
#